data_608b2b3b638d46455563149eac4335c1
#
_entry.id   608b2b3b638d46455563149eac4335c1
#
_cell.length_a   1.000
_cell.length_b   1.000
_cell.length_c   1.000
_cell.angle_alpha   90.00
_cell.angle_beta   90.00
_cell.angle_gamma   90.00
#
_symmetry.space_group_name_H-M   'P 1'
#
loop_
_entity.id
_entity.type
_entity.pdbx_description
1 polymer ?
#
loop_
_entity_poly.entity_id
_entity_poly.type
_entity_poly.pdbx_seq_one_letter_code
_entity_poly.pdbx_strand_id
1 'polypeptide(L)'
;METWKLVNPPPNTILITNKWVYINKWDKLGKLIKYKAQLVAKGFAQYPGYDYVETFSPVICMETICAVLALMVKNRYQIQQMDIKGAYLNGILKEKVYMKQPEGYNDGTRWVCELIKMLYGLKQSGCEWNHKLDSKLKNFSYTRLYSGPCAYIQCDRDNTSIITVWVDDLLLFTSGDDLMQKNEGKN
;
A
#
# COMPACT_ATOMS: atom_id res chain seq x y z
N MET A 1 -9.33 -1.75 13.51
CA MET A 1 -7.95 -2.07 13.06
C MET A 1 -7.01 -1.23 13.91
N GLU A 2 -6.28 -1.83 14.82
CA GLU A 2 -5.45 -1.09 15.78
C GLU A 2 -4.18 -0.59 15.06
N THR A 3 -4.06 0.73 14.90
CA THR A 3 -2.96 1.37 14.16
C THR A 3 -1.85 1.86 15.07
N TRP A 4 -2.20 2.28 16.29
CA TRP A 4 -1.31 2.68 17.36
C TRP A 4 -1.91 2.36 18.72
N LYS A 5 -1.10 2.39 19.74
CA LYS A 5 -1.50 2.40 21.14
C LYS A 5 -1.00 3.67 21.82
N LEU A 6 -1.73 4.15 22.83
CA LEU A 6 -1.28 5.28 23.65
C LEU A 6 -0.33 4.79 24.73
N VAL A 7 0.82 5.44 24.85
CA VAL A 7 1.87 5.09 25.82
C VAL A 7 2.46 6.35 26.43
N ASN A 8 3.05 6.22 27.63
CA ASN A 8 3.93 7.26 28.14
C ASN A 8 5.15 7.42 27.24
N PRO A 9 5.52 8.64 26.84
CA PRO A 9 6.69 8.85 26.01
C PRO A 9 7.95 8.34 26.72
N PRO A 10 8.73 7.43 26.10
CA PRO A 10 10.03 7.06 26.66
C PRO A 10 10.97 8.27 26.75
N PRO A 11 11.94 8.26 27.67
CA PRO A 11 12.91 9.36 27.78
C PRO A 11 13.66 9.57 26.47
N ASN A 12 13.91 10.82 26.11
CA ASN A 12 14.63 11.22 24.89
C ASN A 12 14.01 10.73 23.56
N THR A 13 12.69 10.46 23.55
CA THR A 13 11.99 10.00 22.37
C THR A 13 11.80 11.14 21.36
N ILE A 14 12.16 10.88 20.11
CA ILE A 14 11.85 11.76 18.99
C ILE A 14 10.39 11.52 18.60
N LEU A 15 9.57 12.57 18.66
CA LEU A 15 8.17 12.50 18.28
C LEU A 15 7.98 13.04 16.87
N ILE A 16 7.52 12.21 15.96
CA ILE A 16 7.05 12.69 14.68
C ILE A 16 5.67 13.34 14.83
N THR A 17 5.42 14.34 14.02
CA THR A 17 4.10 14.99 13.93
C THR A 17 3.29 14.38 12.79
N ASN A 18 2.01 14.70 12.77
CA ASN A 18 1.10 14.25 11.73
C ASN A 18 0.23 15.41 11.25
N LYS A 19 -0.56 15.15 10.23
CA LYS A 19 -1.60 16.04 9.74
C LYS A 19 -2.76 15.24 9.13
N TRP A 20 -3.94 15.81 9.16
CA TRP A 20 -5.05 15.35 8.36
C TRP A 20 -4.95 15.89 6.93
N VAL A 21 -5.17 15.03 5.96
CA VAL A 21 -5.33 15.39 4.55
C VAL A 21 -6.78 15.12 4.18
N TYR A 22 -7.50 16.19 3.79
CA TYR A 22 -8.90 16.12 3.41
C TYR A 22 -9.01 16.22 1.90
N ILE A 23 -9.78 15.32 1.28
CA ILE A 23 -9.97 15.26 -0.16
C ILE A 23 -11.47 15.12 -0.44
N ASN A 24 -12.01 15.99 -1.27
CA ASN A 24 -13.34 15.84 -1.83
C ASN A 24 -13.27 15.06 -3.13
N LYS A 25 -13.95 13.94 -3.21
CA LYS A 25 -14.06 13.16 -4.46
C LYS A 25 -15.33 13.55 -5.20
N TRP A 26 -15.18 13.85 -6.48
CA TRP A 26 -16.25 14.29 -7.37
C TRP A 26 -16.44 13.27 -8.48
N ASP A 27 -17.66 13.10 -8.99
CA ASP A 27 -17.93 12.33 -10.19
C ASP A 27 -17.61 13.13 -11.47
N LYS A 28 -17.78 12.48 -12.63
CA LYS A 28 -17.54 13.09 -13.94
C LYS A 28 -18.49 14.26 -14.24
N LEU A 29 -19.59 14.39 -13.52
CA LEU A 29 -20.59 15.43 -13.65
C LEU A 29 -20.39 16.58 -12.65
N GLY A 30 -19.31 16.55 -11.84
CA GLY A 30 -19.03 17.56 -10.84
C GLY A 30 -19.88 17.44 -9.57
N LYS A 31 -20.52 16.29 -9.31
CA LYS A 31 -21.24 16.02 -8.07
C LYS A 31 -20.30 15.41 -7.04
N LEU A 32 -20.36 15.91 -5.81
CA LEU A 32 -19.60 15.38 -4.69
C LEU A 32 -20.05 13.94 -4.37
N ILE A 33 -19.10 12.98 -4.46
CA ILE A 33 -19.34 11.56 -4.17
C ILE A 33 -18.99 11.24 -2.72
N LYS A 34 -17.85 11.78 -2.23
CA LYS A 34 -17.31 11.36 -0.94
C LYS A 34 -16.31 12.36 -0.38
N TYR A 35 -16.40 12.59 0.93
CA TYR A 35 -15.32 13.18 1.73
C TYR A 35 -14.34 12.10 2.16
N LYS A 36 -13.05 12.32 1.93
CA LYS A 36 -11.96 11.43 2.39
C LYS A 36 -11.09 12.20 3.37
N ALA A 37 -10.92 11.69 4.57
CA ALA A 37 -9.92 12.15 5.53
C ALA A 37 -8.85 11.08 5.70
N GLN A 38 -7.59 11.46 5.63
CA GLN A 38 -6.45 10.57 5.75
C GLN A 38 -5.43 11.14 6.72
N LEU A 39 -5.11 10.40 7.77
CA LEU A 39 -4.02 10.76 8.67
C LEU A 39 -2.69 10.44 8.00
N VAL A 40 -1.79 11.43 7.98
CA VAL A 40 -0.47 11.33 7.34
C VAL A 40 0.60 11.71 8.34
N ALA A 41 1.58 10.83 8.57
CA ALA A 41 2.75 11.13 9.37
C ALA A 41 3.70 12.07 8.62
N LYS A 42 4.35 12.98 9.33
CA LYS A 42 5.37 13.85 8.75
C LYS A 42 6.74 13.16 8.78
N GLY A 43 6.91 12.13 7.94
CA GLY A 43 8.08 11.27 7.91
C GLY A 43 9.39 11.97 7.50
N PHE A 44 9.35 13.21 7.01
CA PHE A 44 10.56 14.00 6.79
C PHE A 44 11.33 14.30 8.07
N ALA A 45 10.69 14.16 9.23
CA ALA A 45 11.32 14.33 10.55
C ALA A 45 11.93 13.02 11.09
N GLN A 46 11.84 11.90 10.37
CA GLN A 46 12.43 10.62 10.75
C GLN A 46 13.95 10.62 10.51
N TYR A 47 14.68 9.96 11.41
CA TYR A 47 16.13 9.81 11.34
C TYR A 47 16.52 8.43 10.79
N PRO A 48 17.38 8.36 9.74
CA PRO A 48 17.87 7.09 9.20
C PRO A 48 18.70 6.34 10.26
N GLY A 49 18.55 5.01 10.29
CA GLY A 49 19.22 4.15 11.26
C GLY A 49 18.60 4.13 12.65
N TYR A 50 17.61 5.01 12.91
CA TYR A 50 16.87 5.07 14.17
C TYR A 50 15.37 4.79 13.99
N ASP A 51 14.70 5.59 13.15
CA ASP A 51 13.26 5.45 12.87
C ASP A 51 12.97 4.55 11.69
N TYR A 52 13.95 4.32 10.83
CA TYR A 52 13.87 3.44 9.66
C TYR A 52 15.26 3.03 9.19
N VAL A 53 15.34 1.87 8.53
CA VAL A 53 16.59 1.33 7.96
C VAL A 53 16.50 1.39 6.44
N GLU A 54 15.41 0.91 5.86
CA GLU A 54 15.23 0.81 4.42
C GLU A 54 13.95 1.52 3.96
N THR A 55 14.04 2.16 2.78
CA THR A 55 12.93 2.92 2.20
C THR A 55 12.66 2.57 0.76
N PHE A 56 13.52 1.73 0.14
CA PHE A 56 13.37 1.41 -1.27
C PHE A 56 12.05 0.68 -1.52
N SER A 57 11.24 1.26 -2.36
CA SER A 57 10.02 0.65 -2.88
C SER A 57 10.02 0.80 -4.40
N PRO A 58 10.01 -0.31 -5.13
CA PRO A 58 9.94 -0.24 -6.58
C PRO A 58 8.59 0.36 -7.00
N VAL A 59 8.62 1.12 -8.07
CA VAL A 59 7.44 1.63 -8.77
C VAL A 59 7.45 1.03 -10.17
N ILE A 60 6.29 0.62 -10.67
CA ILE A 60 6.18 0.09 -12.02
C ILE A 60 6.51 1.21 -13.02
N CYS A 61 7.34 0.91 -14.01
CA CYS A 61 7.60 1.85 -15.08
C CYS A 61 6.49 1.79 -16.15
N MET A 62 6.29 2.91 -16.84
CA MET A 62 5.23 3.03 -17.84
C MET A 62 5.42 2.06 -18.99
N GLU A 63 6.66 1.80 -19.37
CA GLU A 63 7.03 0.86 -20.42
C GLU A 63 6.55 -0.56 -20.09
N THR A 64 6.69 -0.98 -18.83
CA THR A 64 6.19 -2.29 -18.37
C THR A 64 4.67 -2.36 -18.47
N ILE A 65 3.95 -1.30 -18.05
CA ILE A 65 2.49 -1.24 -18.17
C ILE A 65 2.07 -1.33 -19.64
N CYS A 66 2.68 -0.52 -20.51
CA CYS A 66 2.37 -0.50 -21.95
C CYS A 66 2.66 -1.86 -22.60
N ALA A 67 3.78 -2.51 -22.26
CA ALA A 67 4.12 -3.82 -22.81
C ALA A 67 3.11 -4.90 -22.37
N VAL A 68 2.75 -4.91 -21.09
CA VAL A 68 1.72 -5.83 -20.57
C VAL A 68 0.38 -5.57 -21.24
N LEU A 69 -0.08 -4.32 -21.33
CA LEU A 69 -1.34 -3.97 -22.00
C LEU A 69 -1.35 -4.41 -23.46
N ALA A 70 -0.28 -4.15 -24.22
CA ALA A 70 -0.18 -4.57 -25.62
C ALA A 70 -0.26 -6.10 -25.78
N LEU A 71 0.43 -6.85 -24.90
CA LEU A 71 0.40 -8.30 -24.88
C LEU A 71 -1.01 -8.83 -24.57
N MET A 72 -1.68 -8.21 -23.59
CA MET A 72 -3.02 -8.60 -23.13
C MET A 72 -4.08 -8.35 -24.20
N VAL A 73 -4.03 -7.19 -24.88
CA VAL A 73 -4.94 -6.87 -25.99
C VAL A 73 -4.74 -7.85 -27.16
N LYS A 74 -3.48 -8.12 -27.53
CA LYS A 74 -3.13 -9.09 -28.57
C LYS A 74 -3.72 -10.48 -28.30
N ASN A 75 -3.67 -10.92 -27.03
CA ASN A 75 -4.14 -12.25 -26.63
C ASN A 75 -5.59 -12.27 -26.13
N ARG A 76 -6.30 -11.14 -26.18
CA ARG A 76 -7.70 -10.99 -25.74
C ARG A 76 -7.92 -11.37 -24.28
N TYR A 77 -6.98 -11.03 -23.40
CA TYR A 77 -7.11 -11.26 -21.97
C TYR A 77 -8.11 -10.29 -21.36
N GLN A 78 -8.76 -10.73 -20.31
CA GLN A 78 -9.60 -9.87 -19.48
C GLN A 78 -8.76 -8.99 -18.57
N ILE A 79 -9.23 -7.78 -18.29
CA ILE A 79 -8.56 -6.80 -17.46
C ILE A 79 -9.49 -6.37 -16.34
N GLN A 80 -9.01 -6.46 -15.09
CA GLN A 80 -9.72 -5.99 -13.91
C GLN A 80 -8.83 -5.02 -13.13
N GLN A 81 -9.38 -3.87 -12.76
CA GLN A 81 -8.72 -2.94 -11.83
C GLN A 81 -9.20 -3.21 -10.40
N MET A 82 -8.25 -3.27 -9.48
CA MET A 82 -8.51 -3.45 -8.05
C MET A 82 -7.81 -2.36 -7.25
N ASP A 83 -8.43 -1.91 -6.15
CA ASP A 83 -7.87 -0.93 -5.20
C ASP A 83 -7.74 -1.58 -3.83
N ILE A 84 -6.54 -1.54 -3.25
CA ILE A 84 -6.30 -2.08 -1.90
C ILE A 84 -6.56 -0.99 -0.88
N LYS A 85 -7.66 -1.15 -0.13
CA LYS A 85 -8.02 -0.19 0.90
C LYS A 85 -6.96 -0.11 1.99
N GLY A 86 -6.39 1.09 2.13
CA GLY A 86 -5.41 1.37 3.18
C GLY A 86 -4.15 0.51 3.06
N ALA A 87 -3.59 0.39 1.85
CA ALA A 87 -2.45 -0.45 1.54
C ALA A 87 -1.35 -0.40 2.60
N TYR A 88 -0.87 0.78 2.96
CA TYR A 88 0.18 0.92 3.99
C TYR A 88 -0.27 0.44 5.38
N LEU A 89 -1.53 0.61 5.75
CA LEU A 89 -2.06 0.13 7.03
C LEU A 89 -2.07 -1.40 7.16
N ASN A 90 -1.85 -2.13 6.06
CA ASN A 90 -1.66 -3.57 6.09
C ASN A 90 -0.22 -3.97 6.47
N GLY A 91 0.76 -3.07 6.35
CA GLY A 91 2.14 -3.28 6.79
C GLY A 91 2.27 -3.20 8.31
N ILE A 92 3.15 -4.02 8.86
CA ILE A 92 3.51 -4.00 10.29
C ILE A 92 4.79 -3.19 10.42
N LEU A 93 4.81 -2.26 11.38
CA LEU A 93 5.98 -1.48 11.70
C LEU A 93 6.94 -2.33 12.53
N LYS A 94 8.20 -2.45 12.11
CA LYS A 94 9.24 -3.21 12.82
C LYS A 94 9.95 -2.34 13.86
N GLU A 95 10.15 -1.07 13.53
CA GLU A 95 10.79 -0.09 14.38
C GLU A 95 9.80 0.54 15.36
N LYS A 96 10.29 0.98 16.49
CA LYS A 96 9.49 1.75 17.45
C LYS A 96 9.42 3.20 17.03
N VAL A 97 8.32 3.60 16.44
CA VAL A 97 8.07 4.99 16.01
C VAL A 97 6.99 5.61 16.89
N TYR A 98 7.28 6.78 17.44
CA TYR A 98 6.37 7.51 18.30
C TYR A 98 5.87 8.78 17.60
N MET A 99 4.58 9.00 17.67
CA MET A 99 3.90 10.10 17.00
C MET A 99 3.06 10.89 18.00
N LYS A 100 3.00 12.20 17.85
CA LYS A 100 2.05 13.03 18.61
C LYS A 100 0.63 12.58 18.35
N GLN A 101 -0.24 12.68 19.35
CA GLN A 101 -1.66 12.42 19.15
C GLN A 101 -2.22 13.29 18.01
N PRO A 102 -3.06 12.73 17.12
CA PRO A 102 -3.64 13.49 16.02
C PRO A 102 -4.55 14.62 16.52
N GLU A 103 -4.58 15.71 15.77
CA GLU A 103 -5.54 16.79 16.01
C GLU A 103 -6.97 16.25 16.03
N GLY A 104 -7.77 16.69 17.01
CA GLY A 104 -9.15 16.21 17.24
C GLY A 104 -9.24 14.88 18.00
N TYR A 105 -8.13 14.20 18.25
CA TYR A 105 -8.04 12.94 19.02
C TYR A 105 -7.11 13.04 20.23
N ASN A 106 -6.69 14.24 20.57
CA ASN A 106 -5.88 14.49 21.76
C ASN A 106 -6.77 14.38 23.00
N ASP A 107 -6.46 13.47 23.89
CA ASP A 107 -7.19 13.20 25.14
C ASP A 107 -6.78 14.12 26.30
N GLY A 108 -5.91 15.12 26.05
CA GLY A 108 -5.38 16.04 27.04
C GLY A 108 -4.26 15.48 27.92
N THR A 109 -3.88 14.21 27.73
CA THR A 109 -2.75 13.61 28.43
C THR A 109 -1.43 13.94 27.76
N ARG A 110 -0.31 13.60 28.42
CA ARG A 110 1.03 13.66 27.82
C ARG A 110 1.39 12.40 27.02
N TRP A 111 0.46 11.47 26.87
CA TRP A 111 0.68 10.22 26.16
C TRP A 111 0.87 10.45 24.67
N VAL A 112 1.59 9.53 24.04
CA VAL A 112 1.93 9.57 22.61
C VAL A 112 1.46 8.29 21.93
N CYS A 113 1.30 8.35 20.62
CA CYS A 113 0.97 7.19 19.81
C CYS A 113 2.24 6.39 19.50
N GLU A 114 2.40 5.20 20.08
CA GLU A 114 3.35 4.20 19.59
C GLU A 114 2.71 3.50 18.40
N LEU A 115 3.28 3.66 17.20
CA LEU A 115 2.74 3.10 15.99
C LEU A 115 2.94 1.58 15.95
N ILE A 116 1.88 0.85 15.60
CA ILE A 116 1.89 -0.60 15.40
C ILE A 116 1.92 -0.92 13.92
N LYS A 117 1.25 -0.08 13.11
CA LYS A 117 1.13 -0.25 11.67
C LYS A 117 1.73 0.92 10.92
N MET A 118 2.08 0.66 9.67
CA MET A 118 2.52 1.71 8.76
C MET A 118 1.44 2.77 8.57
N LEU A 119 1.86 4.02 8.51
CA LEU A 119 1.02 5.15 8.14
C LEU A 119 1.51 5.77 6.84
N TYR A 120 0.60 6.37 6.11
CA TYR A 120 0.99 7.24 5.00
C TYR A 120 1.94 8.33 5.49
N GLY A 121 2.98 8.61 4.71
CA GLY A 121 3.98 9.61 5.01
C GLY A 121 5.21 9.14 5.80
N LEU A 122 5.22 7.94 6.38
CA LEU A 122 6.45 7.34 6.90
C LEU A 122 7.39 6.95 5.77
N LYS A 123 8.70 7.09 5.98
CA LYS A 123 9.74 6.80 4.98
C LYS A 123 9.73 5.35 4.51
N GLN A 124 9.54 4.40 5.43
CA GLN A 124 9.59 2.96 5.15
C GLN A 124 8.23 2.37 4.70
N SER A 125 7.14 3.14 4.70
CA SER A 125 5.80 2.59 4.41
C SER A 125 5.70 1.92 3.05
N GLY A 126 6.31 2.50 2.02
CA GLY A 126 6.33 1.91 0.68
C GLY A 126 7.07 0.58 0.64
N CYS A 127 8.25 0.53 1.28
CA CYS A 127 9.10 -0.65 1.34
C CYS A 127 8.38 -1.82 2.04
N GLU A 128 7.88 -1.60 3.23
CA GLU A 128 7.21 -2.65 4.01
C GLU A 128 5.88 -3.10 3.37
N TRP A 129 5.16 -2.18 2.74
CA TRP A 129 4.00 -2.53 1.94
C TRP A 129 4.38 -3.43 0.75
N ASN A 130 5.44 -3.08 0.01
CA ASN A 130 5.90 -3.89 -1.11
C ASN A 130 6.30 -5.30 -0.66
N HIS A 131 7.05 -5.43 0.46
CA HIS A 131 7.40 -6.72 1.04
C HIS A 131 6.17 -7.54 1.44
N LYS A 132 5.16 -6.91 2.03
CA LYS A 132 3.91 -7.58 2.44
C LYS A 132 3.14 -8.10 1.23
N LEU A 133 3.00 -7.27 0.21
CA LEU A 133 2.30 -7.63 -1.02
C LEU A 133 3.04 -8.73 -1.78
N ASP A 134 4.36 -8.61 -1.93
CA ASP A 134 5.22 -9.61 -2.57
C ASP A 134 5.05 -10.99 -1.90
N SER A 135 5.11 -11.02 -0.56
CA SER A 135 4.89 -12.26 0.20
C SER A 135 3.50 -12.84 -0.02
N LYS A 136 2.47 -12.00 -0.07
CA LYS A 136 1.10 -12.44 -0.33
C LYS A 136 0.94 -13.00 -1.74
N LEU A 137 1.46 -12.34 -2.75
CA LEU A 137 1.37 -12.79 -4.14
C LEU A 137 2.14 -14.09 -4.35
N LYS A 138 3.32 -14.24 -3.73
CA LYS A 138 4.07 -15.51 -3.74
C LYS A 138 3.28 -16.66 -3.11
N ASN A 139 2.56 -16.41 -2.01
CA ASN A 139 1.69 -17.42 -1.39
C ASN A 139 0.52 -17.82 -2.30
N PHE A 140 0.14 -16.98 -3.26
CA PHE A 140 -0.81 -17.30 -4.32
C PHE A 140 -0.16 -17.87 -5.58
N SER A 141 1.12 -18.31 -5.48
CA SER A 141 1.90 -18.88 -6.58
C SER A 141 2.22 -17.92 -7.73
N TYR A 142 2.17 -16.60 -7.47
CA TYR A 142 2.69 -15.62 -8.40
C TYR A 142 4.21 -15.51 -8.31
N THR A 143 4.86 -15.41 -9.45
CA THR A 143 6.30 -15.16 -9.55
C THR A 143 6.54 -13.72 -9.98
N ARG A 144 7.40 -13.01 -9.27
CA ARG A 144 7.80 -11.64 -9.59
C ARG A 144 8.68 -11.61 -10.84
N LEU A 145 8.39 -10.70 -11.76
CA LEU A 145 9.21 -10.54 -12.96
C LEU A 145 10.53 -9.83 -12.66
N TYR A 146 11.61 -10.36 -13.19
CA TYR A 146 12.95 -9.79 -12.99
C TYR A 146 13.07 -8.38 -13.62
N SER A 147 12.58 -8.21 -14.84
CA SER A 147 12.61 -6.93 -15.59
C SER A 147 11.59 -5.91 -15.13
N GLY A 148 10.60 -6.32 -14.31
CA GLY A 148 9.54 -5.45 -13.82
C GLY A 148 9.17 -5.79 -12.37
N PRO A 149 9.88 -5.23 -11.38
CA PRO A 149 9.72 -5.63 -9.98
C PRO A 149 8.35 -5.34 -9.37
N CYS A 150 7.46 -4.67 -10.07
CA CYS A 150 6.06 -4.47 -9.71
C CYS A 150 5.09 -5.24 -10.62
N ALA A 151 5.58 -6.22 -11.39
CA ALA A 151 4.79 -7.11 -12.19
C ALA A 151 5.00 -8.57 -11.75
N TYR A 152 3.92 -9.31 -11.66
CA TYR A 152 3.88 -10.70 -11.20
C TYR A 152 3.12 -11.54 -12.19
N ILE A 153 3.59 -12.77 -12.40
CA ILE A 153 2.96 -13.73 -13.32
C ILE A 153 2.66 -15.04 -12.59
N GLN A 154 1.54 -15.61 -12.91
CA GLN A 154 1.17 -16.98 -12.57
C GLN A 154 0.75 -17.70 -13.84
N CYS A 155 1.30 -18.89 -14.07
CA CYS A 155 0.90 -19.78 -15.15
C CYS A 155 0.39 -21.09 -14.53
N ASP A 156 -0.81 -21.47 -14.90
CA ASP A 156 -1.41 -22.75 -14.52
C ASP A 156 -1.98 -23.43 -15.79
N ARG A 157 -1.24 -24.42 -16.29
CA ARG A 157 -1.52 -25.14 -17.54
C ARG A 157 -1.78 -24.17 -18.71
N ASP A 158 -3.05 -24.02 -19.11
CA ASP A 158 -3.46 -23.18 -20.23
C ASP A 158 -3.84 -21.74 -19.79
N ASN A 159 -3.83 -21.46 -18.50
CA ASN A 159 -4.23 -20.17 -17.95
C ASN A 159 -3.02 -19.34 -17.50
N THR A 160 -2.98 -18.11 -17.95
CA THR A 160 -1.98 -17.13 -17.52
C THR A 160 -2.66 -15.97 -16.82
N SER A 161 -2.12 -15.57 -15.68
CA SER A 161 -2.54 -14.40 -14.92
C SER A 161 -1.35 -13.49 -14.67
N ILE A 162 -1.51 -12.19 -14.94
CA ILE A 162 -0.48 -11.18 -14.66
C ILE A 162 -1.09 -10.11 -13.77
N ILE A 163 -0.35 -9.71 -12.75
CA ILE A 163 -0.70 -8.59 -11.87
C ILE A 163 0.35 -7.52 -12.01
N THR A 164 -0.06 -6.29 -12.27
CA THR A 164 0.80 -5.12 -12.14
C THR A 164 0.36 -4.28 -10.97
N VAL A 165 1.34 -3.72 -10.23
CA VAL A 165 1.12 -3.02 -8.97
C VAL A 165 1.62 -1.59 -9.06
N TRP A 166 0.73 -0.64 -8.75
CA TRP A 166 1.04 0.76 -8.56
C TRP A 166 0.54 1.21 -7.19
N VAL A 167 1.38 1.05 -6.17
CA VAL A 167 1.08 1.37 -4.76
C VAL A 167 -0.18 0.66 -4.26
N ASP A 168 -1.33 1.32 -4.28
CA ASP A 168 -2.64 0.82 -3.83
C ASP A 168 -3.44 0.20 -4.99
N ASP A 169 -3.12 0.56 -6.24
CA ASP A 169 -3.81 0.11 -7.45
C ASP A 169 -3.16 -1.11 -8.06
N LEU A 170 -3.98 -2.10 -8.42
CA LEU A 170 -3.55 -3.29 -9.14
C LEU A 170 -4.35 -3.41 -10.44
N LEU A 171 -3.65 -3.86 -11.49
CA LEU A 171 -4.29 -4.35 -12.70
C LEU A 171 -4.07 -5.86 -12.78
N LEU A 172 -5.15 -6.61 -12.79
CA LEU A 172 -5.17 -8.05 -12.99
C LEU A 172 -5.53 -8.33 -14.46
N PHE A 173 -4.73 -9.14 -15.08
CA PHE A 173 -4.93 -9.62 -16.46
C PHE A 173 -5.03 -11.14 -16.44
N THR A 174 -6.06 -11.72 -17.06
CA THR A 174 -6.28 -13.17 -17.07
C THR A 174 -6.66 -13.67 -18.46
N SER A 175 -6.17 -14.86 -18.82
CA SER A 175 -6.51 -15.53 -20.08
C SER A 175 -7.83 -16.30 -20.04
N GLY A 176 -8.46 -16.47 -18.87
CA GLY A 176 -9.70 -17.24 -18.70
C GLY A 176 -10.64 -16.61 -17.67
N ASP A 177 -11.93 -16.83 -17.88
CA ASP A 177 -13.00 -16.28 -17.02
C ASP A 177 -12.98 -16.86 -15.61
N ASP A 178 -12.58 -18.12 -15.44
CA ASP A 178 -12.56 -18.81 -14.14
C ASP A 178 -11.57 -18.24 -13.13
N LEU A 179 -10.49 -17.58 -13.59
CA LEU A 179 -9.50 -16.98 -12.69
C LEU A 179 -9.98 -15.69 -12.05
N MET A 180 -10.89 -14.96 -12.69
CA MET A 180 -11.49 -13.75 -12.13
C MET A 180 -12.30 -14.06 -10.86
N GLN A 181 -13.15 -15.08 -10.90
CA GLN A 181 -13.99 -15.48 -9.76
C GLN A 181 -13.20 -16.03 -8.57
N LYS A 182 -12.10 -16.76 -8.83
CA LYS A 182 -11.23 -17.30 -7.75
C LYS A 182 -10.49 -16.20 -6.98
N ASN A 183 -10.22 -15.06 -7.60
CA ASN A 183 -9.49 -13.95 -6.97
C ASN A 183 -10.40 -13.00 -6.19
N GLU A 184 -11.69 -12.91 -6.52
CA GLU A 184 -12.68 -12.12 -5.76
C GLU A 184 -13.06 -12.76 -4.42
N GLY A 185 -13.05 -14.08 -4.33
CA GLY A 185 -13.45 -14.85 -3.14
C GLY A 185 -12.38 -14.98 -2.04
N LYS A 186 -11.19 -14.36 -2.21
CA LYS A 186 -10.07 -14.45 -1.26
C LYS A 186 -9.73 -13.14 -0.54
N ASN A 187 -10.68 -12.21 -0.50
CA ASN A 187 -10.57 -10.96 0.25
C ASN A 187 -10.91 -11.12 1.73
#